data_8e3a7be4cb8d3a65256b61dfc0f320cd
#
_entry.id   8e3a7be4cb8d3a65256b61dfc0f320cd
#
_cell.length_a   1.000
_cell.length_b   1.000
_cell.length_c   1.000
_cell.angle_alpha   90.00
_cell.angle_beta   90.00
_cell.angle_gamma   90.00
#
_symmetry.space_group_name_H-M   'P 1'
#
loop_
_entity.id
_entity.type
_entity.pdbx_description
1 polymer ?
#
loop_
_entity_poly.entity_id
_entity_poly.type
_entity_poly.pdbx_seq_one_letter_code
_entity_poly.pdbx_strand_id
1 'polypeptide(L)'
;MLRKQQLPEVEPVKLKPFHGIRPGVYILIFWTLVVLLISFFLFVLPGLASDTSYITFNEPIVGSGVLEDGIYLGSGNDGVYKTSSGHHVYTFIYEGEEYGRIETNLKKRIFFTLFSHKPVLIEPERSYSDGFKDKVESAFVRDVSLYSAVIDPPSSFHYPPLFSAFASNAVEAGIKDVSSVWLLSMAHITSSVLYDDYLEGKDILLDSGVVFETEDTLIMDKTLSSLYGGEEVKLLKTMENTIGSPSVQDDYFSYGKTKVEMGYDTTLSIENVKEAPIVLDVDGFSIAKNLVTEHDWALFVSSNPMWAKDNLDELIAKGLVDDNYLKGITLSPFIYSIRPIRNISYHAAEAYVAWKSEVDKIQYHIPTEGEWYTAALSAKDKDYVTSLVYIENNPTSPTAMLGQLWEFTSTPYIPLSRVSDYDRLIELSALYKSDDVIIKGGSYVSDPASISIDSVGMTSKSMCSEFCGLRLAK
;
A
#
# COMPACT_ATOMS: atom_id res chain seq x y z
N MET A 1 -51.35 -51.72 -46.43
CA MET A 1 -50.57 -51.76 -47.67
C MET A 1 -50.28 -50.37 -48.16
N LEU A 2 -49.11 -49.85 -47.91
CA LEU A 2 -48.70 -48.51 -48.38
C LEU A 2 -48.13 -48.67 -49.81
N ARG A 3 -48.79 -48.04 -50.80
CA ARG A 3 -48.29 -47.98 -52.16
C ARG A 3 -46.96 -47.23 -52.20
N LYS A 4 -45.89 -47.91 -52.61
CA LYS A 4 -44.64 -47.27 -53.01
C LYS A 4 -44.94 -46.38 -54.25
N GLN A 5 -44.87 -45.08 -54.06
CA GLN A 5 -44.79 -44.14 -55.19
C GLN A 5 -43.45 -44.35 -55.88
N GLN A 6 -43.49 -44.80 -57.11
CA GLN A 6 -42.30 -44.80 -57.98
C GLN A 6 -42.00 -43.34 -58.31
N LEU A 7 -40.81 -42.89 -57.88
CA LEU A 7 -40.28 -41.61 -58.33
C LEU A 7 -40.08 -41.63 -59.85
N PRO A 8 -40.38 -40.53 -60.55
CA PRO A 8 -40.16 -40.48 -62.00
C PRO A 8 -38.65 -40.69 -62.31
N GLU A 9 -38.36 -41.53 -63.30
CA GLU A 9 -37.02 -41.70 -63.83
C GLU A 9 -36.52 -40.34 -64.37
N VAL A 10 -35.59 -39.72 -63.70
CA VAL A 10 -34.94 -38.49 -64.15
C VAL A 10 -33.87 -38.90 -65.16
N GLU A 11 -34.03 -38.55 -66.41
CA GLU A 11 -32.99 -38.78 -67.41
C GLU A 11 -31.69 -38.06 -66.97
N PRO A 12 -30.54 -38.75 -66.95
CA PRO A 12 -29.31 -38.12 -66.59
C PRO A 12 -28.93 -37.01 -67.59
N VAL A 13 -28.72 -35.80 -67.10
CA VAL A 13 -28.31 -34.63 -67.91
C VAL A 13 -27.00 -34.97 -68.63
N LYS A 14 -27.08 -35.21 -69.93
CA LYS A 14 -25.88 -35.47 -70.79
C LYS A 14 -25.29 -34.13 -71.20
N LEU A 15 -24.23 -33.72 -70.50
CA LEU A 15 -23.46 -32.53 -70.85
C LEU A 15 -22.76 -32.70 -72.19
N LYS A 16 -22.79 -31.69 -73.04
CA LYS A 16 -22.17 -31.71 -74.38
C LYS A 16 -20.70 -31.30 -74.31
N PRO A 17 -19.82 -31.84 -75.18
CA PRO A 17 -18.44 -31.35 -75.28
C PRO A 17 -18.43 -29.83 -75.62
N PHE A 18 -17.60 -29.07 -74.94
CA PHE A 18 -17.41 -27.63 -75.15
C PHE A 18 -16.03 -27.42 -75.81
N HIS A 19 -16.04 -26.85 -77.05
CA HIS A 19 -14.83 -26.71 -77.89
C HIS A 19 -13.96 -27.97 -77.98
N GLY A 20 -14.55 -29.17 -78.14
CA GLY A 20 -13.84 -30.45 -78.27
C GLY A 20 -13.35 -31.05 -76.94
N ILE A 21 -13.52 -30.36 -75.83
CA ILE A 21 -13.13 -30.82 -74.49
C ILE A 21 -14.25 -31.65 -73.88
N ARG A 22 -13.89 -32.84 -73.34
CA ARG A 22 -14.84 -33.77 -72.72
C ARG A 22 -15.47 -33.11 -71.45
N PRO A 23 -16.78 -33.34 -71.16
CA PRO A 23 -17.46 -32.73 -70.00
C PRO A 23 -16.74 -32.89 -68.69
N GLY A 24 -16.15 -34.03 -68.37
CA GLY A 24 -15.39 -34.28 -67.15
C GLY A 24 -14.15 -33.38 -67.01
N VAL A 25 -13.52 -33.00 -68.14
CA VAL A 25 -12.32 -32.15 -68.08
C VAL A 25 -12.66 -30.68 -67.80
N TYR A 26 -13.68 -30.10 -68.44
CA TYR A 26 -14.03 -28.69 -68.15
C TYR A 26 -14.70 -28.53 -66.79
N ILE A 27 -15.41 -29.55 -66.29
CA ILE A 27 -15.95 -29.58 -64.93
C ILE A 27 -14.79 -29.63 -63.94
N LEU A 28 -13.78 -30.48 -64.19
CA LEU A 28 -12.57 -30.54 -63.35
C LEU A 28 -11.84 -29.19 -63.32
N ILE A 29 -11.62 -28.60 -64.51
CA ILE A 29 -11.00 -27.28 -64.61
C ILE A 29 -11.82 -26.21 -63.85
N PHE A 30 -13.16 -26.21 -64.03
CA PHE A 30 -14.04 -25.27 -63.32
C PHE A 30 -13.88 -25.42 -61.80
N TRP A 31 -13.99 -26.63 -61.26
CA TRP A 31 -13.87 -26.86 -59.83
C TRP A 31 -12.45 -26.57 -59.32
N THR A 32 -11.42 -26.88 -60.11
CA THR A 32 -10.06 -26.51 -59.76
C THR A 32 -9.90 -24.99 -59.64
N LEU A 33 -10.44 -24.24 -60.59
CA LEU A 33 -10.43 -22.78 -60.55
C LEU A 33 -11.25 -22.23 -59.35
N VAL A 34 -12.40 -22.83 -59.03
CA VAL A 34 -13.20 -22.48 -57.87
C VAL A 34 -12.41 -22.73 -56.57
N VAL A 35 -11.77 -23.88 -56.45
CA VAL A 35 -10.93 -24.19 -55.26
C VAL A 35 -9.75 -23.24 -55.17
N LEU A 36 -9.06 -22.92 -56.26
CA LEU A 36 -7.99 -21.95 -56.28
C LEU A 36 -8.46 -20.54 -55.91
N LEU A 37 -9.62 -20.14 -56.37
CA LEU A 37 -10.25 -18.85 -56.06
C LEU A 37 -10.57 -18.77 -54.56
N ILE A 38 -11.26 -19.80 -54.02
CA ILE A 38 -11.55 -19.88 -52.59
C ILE A 38 -10.26 -19.87 -51.77
N SER A 39 -9.27 -20.64 -52.18
CA SER A 39 -7.96 -20.68 -51.53
C SER A 39 -7.27 -19.32 -51.53
N PHE A 40 -7.36 -18.59 -52.65
CA PHE A 40 -6.82 -17.22 -52.74
C PHE A 40 -7.56 -16.26 -51.78
N PHE A 41 -8.88 -16.30 -51.73
CA PHE A 41 -9.69 -15.48 -50.83
C PHE A 41 -9.46 -15.82 -49.36
N LEU A 42 -9.21 -17.07 -49.01
CA LEU A 42 -9.01 -17.49 -47.63
C LEU A 42 -7.56 -17.33 -47.15
N PHE A 43 -6.58 -17.61 -48.00
CA PHE A 43 -5.19 -17.72 -47.58
C PHE A 43 -4.29 -16.57 -48.02
N VAL A 44 -4.67 -15.81 -49.04
CA VAL A 44 -3.82 -14.77 -49.63
C VAL A 44 -4.43 -13.36 -49.48
N LEU A 45 -5.69 -13.21 -49.88
CA LEU A 45 -6.34 -11.89 -49.93
C LEU A 45 -6.35 -11.16 -48.55
N PRO A 46 -6.61 -11.84 -47.43
CA PRO A 46 -6.59 -11.20 -46.12
C PRO A 46 -5.22 -10.59 -45.77
N GLY A 47 -4.14 -11.30 -46.14
CA GLY A 47 -2.78 -10.80 -45.92
C GLY A 47 -2.37 -9.67 -46.87
N LEU A 48 -2.95 -9.63 -48.08
CA LEU A 48 -2.75 -8.49 -48.98
C LEU A 48 -3.55 -7.23 -48.54
N ALA A 49 -4.76 -7.47 -48.05
CA ALA A 49 -5.69 -6.40 -47.64
C ALA A 49 -5.36 -5.79 -46.27
N SER A 50 -4.73 -6.54 -45.36
CA SER A 50 -4.34 -6.05 -44.04
C SER A 50 -2.83 -5.79 -43.98
N ASP A 51 -2.47 -4.69 -43.30
CA ASP A 51 -1.11 -4.39 -42.96
C ASP A 51 -0.90 -4.69 -41.46
N THR A 52 -0.92 -5.99 -41.13
CA THR A 52 -0.90 -6.42 -39.75
C THR A 52 0.26 -7.39 -39.51
N SER A 53 1.03 -7.09 -38.49
CA SER A 53 2.03 -7.98 -37.89
C SER A 53 1.66 -8.28 -36.44
N TYR A 54 2.19 -9.37 -35.90
CA TYR A 54 2.02 -9.76 -34.50
C TYR A 54 3.38 -9.84 -33.86
N ILE A 55 3.49 -9.25 -32.67
CA ILE A 55 4.73 -9.20 -31.89
C ILE A 55 4.47 -9.68 -30.47
N THR A 56 5.51 -10.15 -29.83
CA THR A 56 5.58 -10.44 -28.41
C THR A 56 6.90 -9.95 -27.87
N PHE A 57 6.94 -9.68 -26.57
CA PHE A 57 8.13 -9.15 -25.92
C PHE A 57 8.67 -10.19 -24.95
N ASN A 58 9.99 -10.15 -24.75
CA ASN A 58 10.64 -10.81 -23.63
C ASN A 58 11.14 -9.71 -22.69
N GLU A 59 10.33 -9.40 -21.68
CA GLU A 59 10.62 -8.37 -20.70
C GLU A 59 11.11 -9.01 -19.41
N PRO A 60 12.36 -8.79 -19.04
CA PRO A 60 12.92 -9.34 -17.81
C PRO A 60 12.50 -8.49 -16.59
N ILE A 61 12.11 -7.23 -16.79
CA ILE A 61 11.71 -6.31 -15.72
C ILE A 61 10.19 -6.42 -15.53
N VAL A 62 9.78 -6.98 -14.42
CA VAL A 62 8.36 -7.13 -14.06
C VAL A 62 7.76 -5.74 -13.82
N GLY A 63 6.61 -5.49 -14.45
CA GLY A 63 5.92 -4.19 -14.36
C GLY A 63 6.40 -3.16 -15.37
N SER A 64 7.25 -3.54 -16.33
CA SER A 64 7.65 -2.61 -17.39
C SER A 64 6.57 -2.38 -18.43
N GLY A 65 6.70 -1.26 -19.14
CA GLY A 65 5.85 -0.90 -20.27
C GLY A 65 6.65 -0.81 -21.56
N VAL A 66 5.96 -0.99 -22.70
CA VAL A 66 6.56 -0.86 -24.03
C VAL A 66 5.90 0.28 -24.77
N LEU A 67 6.74 1.13 -25.37
CA LEU A 67 6.33 2.16 -26.31
C LEU A 67 6.67 1.72 -27.73
N GLU A 68 5.73 1.84 -28.66
CA GLU A 68 5.95 1.70 -30.10
C GLU A 68 5.92 3.09 -30.71
N ASP A 69 7.01 3.50 -31.34
CA ASP A 69 7.17 4.83 -31.94
C ASP A 69 6.80 5.97 -30.99
N GLY A 70 7.06 5.82 -29.69
CA GLY A 70 6.75 6.79 -28.64
C GLY A 70 5.32 6.70 -28.09
N ILE A 71 4.49 5.79 -28.55
CA ILE A 71 3.12 5.58 -28.08
C ILE A 71 3.07 4.32 -27.21
N TYR A 72 2.46 4.42 -26.03
CA TYR A 72 2.32 3.27 -25.13
C TYR A 72 1.51 2.14 -25.77
N LEU A 73 2.14 0.96 -25.90
CA LEU A 73 1.54 -0.22 -26.50
C LEU A 73 0.92 -1.16 -25.47
N GLY A 74 1.54 -1.30 -24.32
CA GLY A 74 1.09 -2.17 -23.24
C GLY A 74 2.21 -2.56 -22.27
N SER A 75 1.85 -3.32 -21.23
CA SER A 75 2.79 -4.00 -20.34
C SER A 75 3.09 -5.38 -20.93
N GLY A 76 4.36 -5.71 -21.13
CA GLY A 76 4.77 -6.66 -22.13
C GLY A 76 4.64 -8.14 -21.85
N ASN A 77 4.43 -8.59 -20.63
CA ASN A 77 4.63 -10.02 -20.34
C ASN A 77 3.52 -10.98 -20.80
N ASP A 78 2.35 -10.50 -21.19
CA ASP A 78 1.20 -11.40 -21.35
C ASP A 78 0.52 -11.37 -22.71
N GLY A 79 1.10 -10.78 -23.73
CA GLY A 79 0.35 -10.53 -24.94
C GLY A 79 1.05 -10.74 -26.25
N VAL A 80 0.26 -11.18 -27.21
CA VAL A 80 0.56 -11.02 -28.62
C VAL A 80 -0.09 -9.68 -29.02
N TYR A 81 0.75 -8.71 -29.33
CA TYR A 81 0.32 -7.38 -29.75
C TYR A 81 0.16 -7.33 -31.26
N LYS A 82 -0.84 -6.59 -31.68
CA LYS A 82 -1.11 -6.34 -33.09
C LYS A 82 -0.55 -4.98 -33.48
N THR A 83 0.33 -4.98 -34.48
CA THR A 83 0.94 -3.76 -35.01
C THR A 83 0.91 -3.74 -36.53
N SER A 84 1.37 -2.65 -37.17
CA SER A 84 1.56 -2.60 -38.62
C SER A 84 2.84 -3.31 -39.05
N SER A 85 3.01 -3.60 -40.34
CA SER A 85 4.30 -3.93 -40.90
C SER A 85 5.07 -2.67 -41.23
N GLY A 86 6.39 -2.73 -41.19
CA GLY A 86 7.25 -1.59 -41.45
C GLY A 86 8.33 -1.41 -40.42
N HIS A 87 8.94 -0.24 -40.44
CA HIS A 87 9.97 0.14 -39.48
C HIS A 87 9.33 0.68 -38.21
N HIS A 88 9.70 0.11 -37.06
CA HIS A 88 9.21 0.50 -35.73
C HIS A 88 10.37 0.59 -34.75
N VAL A 89 10.21 1.49 -33.79
CA VAL A 89 11.11 1.68 -32.66
C VAL A 89 10.37 1.27 -31.39
N TYR A 90 10.84 0.21 -30.73
CA TYR A 90 10.31 -0.22 -29.45
C TYR A 90 11.21 0.27 -28.33
N THR A 91 10.63 0.99 -27.38
CA THR A 91 11.30 1.49 -26.19
C THR A 91 10.70 0.84 -24.96
N PHE A 92 11.55 0.26 -24.13
CA PHE A 92 11.16 -0.43 -22.89
C PHE A 92 11.43 0.49 -21.72
N ILE A 93 10.41 0.74 -20.94
CA ILE A 93 10.44 1.68 -19.83
C ILE A 93 9.96 1.02 -18.54
N TYR A 94 10.56 1.42 -17.41
CA TYR A 94 10.10 1.10 -16.08
C TYR A 94 10.13 2.37 -15.21
N GLU A 95 9.01 2.72 -14.58
CA GLU A 95 8.87 3.95 -13.77
C GLU A 95 9.36 5.23 -14.49
N GLY A 96 9.15 5.27 -15.81
CA GLY A 96 9.55 6.40 -16.66
C GLY A 96 11.02 6.38 -17.11
N GLU A 97 11.81 5.41 -16.66
CA GLU A 97 13.20 5.23 -17.10
C GLU A 97 13.30 4.22 -18.24
N GLU A 98 14.03 4.58 -19.31
CA GLU A 98 14.32 3.71 -20.44
C GLU A 98 15.44 2.72 -20.06
N TYR A 99 15.19 1.44 -20.22
CA TYR A 99 16.21 0.39 -20.00
C TYR A 99 16.52 -0.43 -21.22
N GLY A 100 15.77 -0.25 -22.31
CA GLY A 100 16.02 -0.98 -23.53
C GLY A 100 15.35 -0.31 -24.74
N ARG A 101 16.02 -0.43 -25.88
CA ARG A 101 15.52 0.12 -27.14
C ARG A 101 15.92 -0.78 -28.29
N ILE A 102 15.02 -0.99 -29.24
CA ILE A 102 15.30 -1.73 -30.45
C ILE A 102 14.57 -1.12 -31.65
N GLU A 103 15.27 -1.03 -32.76
CA GLU A 103 14.71 -0.65 -34.05
C GLU A 103 14.58 -1.92 -34.89
N THR A 104 13.40 -2.19 -35.41
CA THR A 104 13.16 -3.38 -36.20
C THR A 104 12.26 -3.09 -37.40
N ASN A 105 12.41 -3.93 -38.44
CA ASN A 105 11.57 -3.83 -39.63
C ASN A 105 10.70 -5.09 -39.74
N LEU A 106 9.43 -4.93 -39.38
CA LEU A 106 8.46 -6.01 -39.38
C LEU A 106 7.99 -6.31 -40.81
N LYS A 107 8.19 -7.55 -41.24
CA LYS A 107 7.79 -7.99 -42.59
C LYS A 107 6.30 -8.26 -42.63
N LYS A 108 5.65 -7.74 -43.69
CA LYS A 108 4.25 -8.04 -44.00
C LYS A 108 4.05 -9.54 -44.25
N ARG A 109 3.10 -10.11 -43.52
CA ARG A 109 2.68 -11.50 -43.76
C ARG A 109 1.58 -11.54 -44.79
N ILE A 110 1.75 -12.36 -45.86
CA ILE A 110 0.78 -12.45 -46.95
C ILE A 110 -0.06 -13.73 -46.82
N PHE A 111 0.50 -14.81 -46.33
CA PHE A 111 -0.14 -16.13 -46.34
C PHE A 111 -0.66 -16.55 -44.97
N PHE A 112 -1.82 -17.15 -44.93
CA PHE A 112 -2.44 -17.77 -43.74
C PHE A 112 -2.71 -16.83 -42.60
N THR A 113 -2.92 -15.54 -42.83
CA THR A 113 -3.10 -14.51 -41.77
C THR A 113 -4.39 -14.68 -40.97
N LEU A 114 -5.42 -15.35 -41.51
CA LEU A 114 -6.64 -15.69 -40.78
C LEU A 114 -6.48 -16.86 -39.80
N PHE A 115 -5.50 -17.73 -40.01
CA PHE A 115 -5.40 -19.02 -39.33
C PHE A 115 -4.19 -19.08 -38.38
N SER A 116 -3.23 -18.21 -38.55
CA SER A 116 -1.98 -18.24 -37.76
C SER A 116 -1.50 -16.86 -37.43
N HIS A 117 -1.40 -16.60 -36.13
CA HIS A 117 -0.92 -15.33 -35.53
C HIS A 117 0.43 -15.56 -34.82
N LYS A 118 1.42 -16.16 -35.53
CA LYS A 118 2.75 -16.34 -34.94
C LYS A 118 3.39 -14.95 -34.70
N PRO A 119 3.63 -14.57 -33.44
CA PRO A 119 4.28 -13.31 -33.15
C PRO A 119 5.78 -13.36 -33.46
N VAL A 120 6.33 -12.18 -33.73
CA VAL A 120 7.78 -11.95 -33.77
C VAL A 120 8.21 -11.57 -32.38
N LEU A 121 9.21 -12.25 -31.83
CA LEU A 121 9.79 -11.91 -30.54
C LEU A 121 10.67 -10.66 -30.70
N ILE A 122 10.42 -9.66 -29.88
CA ILE A 122 11.18 -8.41 -29.81
C ILE A 122 11.97 -8.41 -28.50
N GLU A 123 13.30 -8.42 -28.62
CA GLU A 123 14.24 -8.40 -27.50
C GLU A 123 15.16 -7.19 -27.64
N PRO A 124 15.12 -6.21 -26.70
CA PRO A 124 15.97 -5.02 -26.74
C PRO A 124 17.39 -5.35 -26.26
N GLU A 125 18.35 -4.52 -26.69
CA GLU A 125 19.60 -4.38 -25.94
C GLU A 125 19.30 -3.63 -24.64
N ARG A 126 19.76 -4.19 -23.51
CA ARG A 126 19.41 -3.73 -22.16
C ARG A 126 20.56 -2.98 -21.53
N SER A 127 20.25 -1.88 -20.86
CA SER A 127 21.21 -1.08 -20.11
C SER A 127 20.56 -0.50 -18.86
N TYR A 128 21.09 -0.84 -17.72
CA TYR A 128 20.56 -0.44 -16.42
C TYR A 128 21.47 0.62 -15.78
N SER A 129 21.03 1.88 -15.83
CA SER A 129 21.73 3.00 -15.18
C SER A 129 21.57 2.95 -13.65
N ASP A 130 22.38 3.70 -12.93
CA ASP A 130 22.20 3.83 -11.48
C ASP A 130 20.85 4.48 -11.14
N GLY A 131 20.40 5.47 -11.94
CA GLY A 131 19.06 6.05 -11.79
C GLY A 131 17.93 5.04 -12.01
N PHE A 132 18.11 4.06 -12.89
CA PHE A 132 17.18 2.95 -13.07
C PHE A 132 17.11 2.06 -11.82
N LYS A 133 18.27 1.73 -11.22
CA LYS A 133 18.33 0.93 -9.98
C LYS A 133 17.63 1.63 -8.81
N ASP A 134 17.87 2.94 -8.66
CA ASP A 134 17.18 3.75 -7.65
C ASP A 134 15.65 3.74 -7.84
N LYS A 135 15.17 3.68 -9.10
CA LYS A 135 13.74 3.55 -9.40
C LYS A 135 13.19 2.18 -9.02
N VAL A 136 13.94 1.09 -9.29
CA VAL A 136 13.54 -0.26 -8.90
C VAL A 136 13.36 -0.34 -7.37
N GLU A 137 14.29 0.21 -6.60
CA GLU A 137 14.23 0.22 -5.15
C GLU A 137 13.09 1.10 -4.61
N SER A 138 12.96 2.31 -5.13
CA SER A 138 11.93 3.25 -4.65
C SER A 138 10.51 2.80 -5.02
N ALA A 139 10.32 2.21 -6.21
CA ALA A 139 9.05 1.65 -6.62
C ALA A 139 8.63 0.50 -5.69
N PHE A 140 9.57 -0.38 -5.35
CA PHE A 140 9.30 -1.49 -4.44
C PHE A 140 8.80 -1.02 -3.07
N VAL A 141 9.54 -0.10 -2.42
CA VAL A 141 9.14 0.43 -1.11
C VAL A 141 7.76 1.11 -1.18
N ARG A 142 7.53 1.91 -2.23
CA ARG A 142 6.24 2.57 -2.46
C ARG A 142 5.11 1.55 -2.60
N ASP A 143 5.29 0.56 -3.45
CA ASP A 143 4.24 -0.40 -3.80
C ASP A 143 3.92 -1.32 -2.62
N VAL A 144 4.93 -1.82 -1.90
CA VAL A 144 4.70 -2.60 -0.68
C VAL A 144 3.99 -1.76 0.38
N SER A 145 4.38 -0.50 0.58
CA SER A 145 3.70 0.42 1.51
C SER A 145 2.24 0.63 1.14
N LEU A 146 1.95 0.82 -0.15
CA LEU A 146 0.60 1.02 -0.65
C LEU A 146 -0.28 -0.22 -0.42
N TYR A 147 0.22 -1.39 -0.77
CA TYR A 147 -0.54 -2.63 -0.64
C TYR A 147 -0.66 -3.13 0.80
N SER A 148 0.26 -2.76 1.68
CA SER A 148 0.16 -3.06 3.12
C SER A 148 -1.06 -2.42 3.79
N ALA A 149 -1.61 -1.35 3.22
CA ALA A 149 -2.83 -0.72 3.70
C ALA A 149 -4.09 -1.58 3.48
N VAL A 150 -4.01 -2.61 2.65
CA VAL A 150 -5.12 -3.57 2.42
C VAL A 150 -4.97 -4.71 3.42
N ILE A 151 -5.60 -4.56 4.59
CA ILE A 151 -5.43 -5.49 5.72
C ILE A 151 -6.21 -6.81 5.51
N ASP A 152 -7.32 -6.78 4.80
CA ASP A 152 -8.14 -7.98 4.54
C ASP A 152 -8.70 -7.95 3.11
N PRO A 153 -7.90 -8.37 2.12
CA PRO A 153 -8.40 -8.43 0.76
C PRO A 153 -9.48 -9.51 0.66
N PRO A 154 -10.59 -9.24 -0.04
CA PRO A 154 -11.55 -10.27 -0.38
C PRO A 154 -10.85 -11.47 -1.02
N SER A 155 -11.35 -12.68 -0.85
CA SER A 155 -10.79 -13.91 -1.43
C SER A 155 -10.59 -13.88 -2.96
N SER A 156 -11.21 -12.92 -3.64
CA SER A 156 -11.06 -12.65 -5.08
C SER A 156 -9.97 -11.61 -5.40
N PHE A 157 -9.38 -10.98 -4.40
CA PHE A 157 -8.29 -10.01 -4.58
C PHE A 157 -6.97 -10.75 -4.66
N HIS A 158 -6.23 -10.48 -5.72
CA HIS A 158 -4.88 -10.99 -5.89
C HIS A 158 -3.92 -9.81 -5.80
N TYR A 159 -3.00 -9.84 -4.85
CA TYR A 159 -1.89 -8.91 -4.84
C TYR A 159 -1.06 -9.12 -6.11
N PRO A 160 -0.58 -8.05 -6.74
CA PRO A 160 0.50 -8.21 -7.71
C PRO A 160 1.73 -8.77 -6.97
N PRO A 161 2.62 -9.51 -7.65
CA PRO A 161 3.89 -9.90 -7.05
C PRO A 161 4.68 -8.62 -6.71
N LEU A 162 5.07 -8.45 -5.46
CA LEU A 162 5.80 -7.28 -4.97
C LEU A 162 7.24 -7.66 -4.62
N PHE A 163 7.42 -8.53 -3.64
CA PHE A 163 8.74 -9.01 -3.22
C PHE A 163 9.41 -9.88 -4.28
N SER A 164 8.68 -10.82 -4.87
CA SER A 164 9.19 -11.68 -5.93
C SER A 164 9.50 -10.90 -7.21
N ALA A 165 8.67 -9.93 -7.57
CA ALA A 165 8.92 -9.04 -8.70
C ALA A 165 10.16 -8.15 -8.46
N PHE A 166 10.27 -7.54 -7.27
CA PHE A 166 11.44 -6.75 -6.91
C PHE A 166 12.72 -7.59 -6.93
N ALA A 167 12.70 -8.78 -6.34
CA ALA A 167 13.85 -9.67 -6.33
C ALA A 167 14.32 -10.00 -7.74
N SER A 168 13.38 -10.36 -8.64
CA SER A 168 13.67 -10.63 -10.06
C SER A 168 14.24 -9.41 -10.76
N ASN A 169 13.65 -8.23 -10.55
CA ASN A 169 14.10 -6.98 -11.15
C ASN A 169 15.49 -6.55 -10.63
N ALA A 170 15.76 -6.73 -9.34
CA ALA A 170 17.04 -6.43 -8.73
C ALA A 170 18.16 -7.33 -9.30
N VAL A 171 17.88 -8.62 -9.44
CA VAL A 171 18.82 -9.58 -10.05
C VAL A 171 19.11 -9.19 -11.50
N GLU A 172 18.09 -8.92 -12.29
CA GLU A 172 18.25 -8.56 -13.71
C GLU A 172 18.99 -7.23 -13.88
N ALA A 173 18.67 -6.22 -13.05
CA ALA A 173 19.36 -4.93 -13.06
C ALA A 173 20.78 -4.99 -12.49
N GLY A 174 21.19 -6.13 -11.93
CA GLY A 174 22.54 -6.34 -11.37
C GLY A 174 22.78 -5.56 -10.07
N ILE A 175 21.72 -5.30 -9.29
CA ILE A 175 21.84 -4.73 -7.94
C ILE A 175 22.51 -5.79 -7.06
N LYS A 176 23.49 -5.38 -6.28
CA LYS A 176 24.31 -6.34 -5.49
C LYS A 176 23.91 -6.43 -4.03
N ASP A 177 23.32 -5.37 -3.52
CA ASP A 177 22.91 -5.27 -2.12
C ASP A 177 21.56 -4.55 -2.05
N VAL A 178 20.57 -5.25 -1.52
CA VAL A 178 19.20 -4.73 -1.33
C VAL A 178 18.79 -4.76 0.14
N SER A 179 19.74 -4.99 1.05
CA SER A 179 19.48 -5.25 2.47
C SER A 179 18.64 -4.16 3.14
N SER A 180 18.93 -2.88 2.83
CA SER A 180 18.22 -1.74 3.41
C SER A 180 16.76 -1.67 2.94
N VAL A 181 16.53 -1.73 1.63
CA VAL A 181 15.17 -1.62 1.07
C VAL A 181 14.35 -2.88 1.37
N TRP A 182 15.01 -4.03 1.43
CA TRP A 182 14.40 -5.29 1.82
C TRP A 182 13.87 -5.24 3.26
N LEU A 183 14.73 -4.81 4.20
CA LEU A 183 14.36 -4.65 5.61
C LEU A 183 13.20 -3.65 5.78
N LEU A 184 13.26 -2.49 5.12
CA LEU A 184 12.19 -1.50 5.14
C LEU A 184 10.86 -2.09 4.66
N SER A 185 10.91 -2.87 3.57
CA SER A 185 9.72 -3.46 2.97
C SER A 185 9.15 -4.61 3.81
N MET A 186 9.98 -5.37 4.52
CA MET A 186 9.53 -6.40 5.46
C MET A 186 8.61 -5.82 6.54
N ALA A 187 8.84 -4.57 6.97
CA ALA A 187 7.97 -3.88 7.94
C ALA A 187 6.53 -3.67 7.45
N HIS A 188 6.29 -3.79 6.16
CA HIS A 188 4.98 -3.63 5.56
C HIS A 188 4.24 -4.95 5.29
N ILE A 189 4.78 -6.09 5.69
CA ILE A 189 4.10 -7.37 5.54
C ILE A 189 2.98 -7.47 6.59
N THR A 190 1.74 -7.28 6.15
CA THR A 190 0.54 -7.22 7.01
C THR A 190 -0.45 -8.35 6.74
N SER A 191 -0.11 -9.30 5.84
CA SER A 191 -0.97 -10.42 5.50
C SER A 191 -0.16 -11.67 5.14
N SER A 192 -0.78 -12.84 5.26
CA SER A 192 -0.18 -14.11 4.83
C SER A 192 0.13 -14.12 3.33
N VAL A 193 -0.67 -13.45 2.51
CA VAL A 193 -0.46 -13.38 1.06
C VAL A 193 0.81 -12.58 0.72
N LEU A 194 1.03 -11.45 1.40
CA LEU A 194 2.28 -10.69 1.26
C LEU A 194 3.48 -11.48 1.80
N TYR A 195 3.27 -12.26 2.86
CA TYR A 195 4.31 -13.13 3.41
C TYR A 195 4.70 -14.26 2.46
N ASP A 196 3.74 -14.87 1.76
CA ASP A 196 4.01 -15.90 0.75
C ASP A 196 4.83 -15.32 -0.42
N ASP A 197 4.48 -14.14 -0.92
CA ASP A 197 5.25 -13.42 -1.95
C ASP A 197 6.64 -13.01 -1.45
N TYR A 198 6.76 -12.61 -0.17
CA TYR A 198 8.06 -12.38 0.46
C TYR A 198 8.94 -13.62 0.46
N LEU A 199 8.40 -14.80 0.78
CA LEU A 199 9.17 -16.06 0.77
C LEU A 199 9.65 -16.39 -0.65
N GLU A 200 8.81 -16.20 -1.67
CA GLU A 200 9.20 -16.38 -3.07
C GLU A 200 10.32 -15.41 -3.47
N GLY A 201 10.20 -14.13 -3.12
CA GLY A 201 11.24 -13.14 -3.38
C GLY A 201 12.55 -13.44 -2.65
N LYS A 202 12.47 -13.92 -1.41
CA LYS A 202 13.62 -14.35 -0.61
C LYS A 202 14.38 -15.49 -1.29
N ASP A 203 13.68 -16.49 -1.81
CA ASP A 203 14.29 -17.62 -2.51
C ASP A 203 15.03 -17.15 -3.79
N ILE A 204 14.44 -16.23 -4.55
CA ILE A 204 15.07 -15.63 -5.73
C ILE A 204 16.39 -14.92 -5.36
N LEU A 205 16.40 -14.14 -4.27
CA LEU A 205 17.61 -13.43 -3.82
C LEU A 205 18.68 -14.40 -3.34
N LEU A 206 18.31 -15.45 -2.60
CA LEU A 206 19.24 -16.50 -2.14
C LEU A 206 19.91 -17.21 -3.31
N ASP A 207 19.14 -17.60 -4.33
CA ASP A 207 19.65 -18.31 -5.50
C ASP A 207 20.56 -17.43 -6.37
N SER A 208 20.34 -16.11 -6.37
CA SER A 208 21.11 -15.16 -7.17
C SER A 208 22.38 -14.66 -6.50
N GLY A 209 22.53 -14.84 -5.18
CA GLY A 209 23.66 -14.33 -4.38
C GLY A 209 23.65 -12.81 -4.20
N VAL A 210 22.50 -12.17 -4.35
CA VAL A 210 22.30 -10.76 -3.98
C VAL A 210 22.29 -10.63 -2.46
N VAL A 211 22.97 -9.63 -1.92
CA VAL A 211 23.04 -9.41 -0.47
C VAL A 211 21.71 -8.78 -0.01
N PHE A 212 21.04 -9.44 0.92
CA PHE A 212 19.85 -8.92 1.58
C PHE A 212 19.78 -9.30 3.06
N GLU A 213 20.53 -10.34 3.49
CA GLU A 213 20.54 -10.80 4.87
C GLU A 213 21.46 -9.92 5.73
N THR A 214 20.89 -9.42 6.82
CA THR A 214 21.56 -8.74 7.92
C THR A 214 21.07 -9.34 9.23
N GLU A 215 21.66 -8.97 10.36
CA GLU A 215 21.15 -9.38 11.68
C GLU A 215 19.67 -8.95 11.83
N ASP A 216 19.35 -7.76 11.33
CA ASP A 216 18.03 -7.17 11.42
C ASP A 216 16.99 -7.91 10.57
N THR A 217 17.33 -8.23 9.32
CA THR A 217 16.43 -9.01 8.45
C THR A 217 16.20 -10.41 9.01
N LEU A 218 17.19 -11.03 9.65
CA LEU A 218 17.03 -12.35 10.29
C LEU A 218 16.10 -12.31 11.51
N ILE A 219 16.16 -11.25 12.32
CA ILE A 219 15.23 -11.04 13.43
C ILE A 219 13.81 -10.83 12.90
N MET A 220 13.66 -9.99 11.88
CA MET A 220 12.38 -9.71 11.26
C MET A 220 11.78 -10.98 10.63
N ASP A 221 12.58 -11.77 9.92
CA ASP A 221 12.16 -13.02 9.31
C ASP A 221 11.58 -14.01 10.34
N LYS A 222 12.25 -14.14 11.50
CA LYS A 222 11.71 -14.95 12.61
C LYS A 222 10.36 -14.43 13.10
N THR A 223 10.21 -13.12 13.18
CA THR A 223 8.96 -12.49 13.61
C THR A 223 7.86 -12.75 12.60
N LEU A 224 8.12 -12.52 11.31
CA LEU A 224 7.16 -12.79 10.24
C LEU A 224 6.78 -14.27 10.16
N SER A 225 7.76 -15.17 10.31
CA SER A 225 7.52 -16.60 10.35
C SER A 225 6.62 -17.00 11.53
N SER A 226 6.78 -16.36 12.68
CA SER A 226 5.90 -16.63 13.84
C SER A 226 4.49 -16.07 13.64
N LEU A 227 4.33 -15.00 12.87
CA LEU A 227 3.03 -14.37 12.61
C LEU A 227 2.25 -15.06 11.48
N TYR A 228 2.94 -15.44 10.41
CA TYR A 228 2.31 -15.90 9.17
C TYR A 228 2.71 -17.31 8.74
N GLY A 229 3.76 -17.90 9.33
CA GLY A 229 4.33 -19.20 8.90
C GLY A 229 3.54 -20.44 9.31
N GLY A 230 2.31 -20.29 9.82
CA GLY A 230 1.41 -21.42 10.11
C GLY A 230 1.80 -22.30 11.31
N GLU A 231 2.91 -22.03 11.99
CA GLU A 231 3.17 -22.62 13.30
C GLU A 231 2.14 -22.05 14.30
N GLU A 232 1.45 -22.93 15.03
CA GLU A 232 0.60 -22.49 16.14
C GLU A 232 1.44 -21.60 17.05
N VAL A 233 1.27 -20.28 16.92
CA VAL A 233 1.79 -19.35 17.92
C VAL A 233 1.14 -19.78 19.23
N LYS A 234 1.90 -20.46 20.08
CA LYS A 234 1.49 -20.67 21.46
C LYS A 234 1.25 -19.26 21.98
N LEU A 235 -0.02 -18.91 22.14
CA LEU A 235 -0.42 -17.70 22.85
C LEU A 235 0.44 -17.64 24.12
N LEU A 236 1.43 -16.77 24.13
CA LEU A 236 2.16 -16.44 25.34
C LEU A 236 1.05 -16.09 26.34
N LYS A 237 1.13 -16.68 27.52
CA LYS A 237 0.15 -16.46 28.57
C LYS A 237 0.01 -14.96 28.72
N THR A 238 -1.15 -14.41 28.34
CA THR A 238 -1.42 -12.98 28.44
C THR A 238 -1.17 -12.54 29.88
N MET A 239 -0.33 -11.56 30.05
CA MET A 239 -0.06 -10.97 31.35
C MET A 239 -1.29 -10.14 31.72
N GLU A 240 -1.86 -10.37 32.89
CA GLU A 240 -2.89 -9.49 33.40
C GLU A 240 -2.27 -8.13 33.77
N ASN A 241 -2.65 -7.09 33.04
CA ASN A 241 -2.19 -5.73 33.29
C ASN A 241 -2.63 -5.27 34.68
N THR A 242 -1.70 -5.11 35.59
CA THR A 242 -1.96 -4.61 36.92
C THR A 242 -1.34 -3.22 37.04
N ILE A 243 -2.16 -2.17 36.90
CA ILE A 243 -1.74 -0.80 37.14
C ILE A 243 -2.19 -0.34 38.52
N GLY A 244 -1.29 0.34 39.25
CA GLY A 244 -1.63 1.00 40.51
C GLY A 244 -2.60 2.17 40.26
N SER A 245 -3.41 2.49 41.26
CA SER A 245 -4.23 3.67 41.20
C SER A 245 -3.36 4.91 41.04
N PRO A 246 -3.63 5.83 40.07
CA PRO A 246 -2.84 7.01 39.87
C PRO A 246 -2.98 7.97 41.06
N SER A 247 -1.93 8.70 41.36
CA SER A 247 -2.01 9.85 42.24
C SER A 247 -2.40 11.10 41.44
N VAL A 248 -3.19 11.97 42.04
CA VAL A 248 -3.66 13.20 41.39
C VAL A 248 -2.86 14.37 41.98
N GLN A 249 -2.22 15.13 41.13
CA GLN A 249 -1.57 16.39 41.48
C GLN A 249 -1.95 17.46 40.44
N ASP A 250 -2.56 18.52 40.91
CA ASP A 250 -3.09 19.57 40.03
C ASP A 250 -4.02 18.99 38.94
N ASP A 251 -3.73 19.27 37.67
CA ASP A 251 -4.48 18.77 36.53
C ASP A 251 -3.83 17.54 35.85
N TYR A 252 -3.00 16.76 36.60
CA TYR A 252 -2.31 15.59 36.11
C TYR A 252 -2.56 14.36 36.98
N PHE A 253 -2.58 13.19 36.30
CA PHE A 253 -2.57 11.88 36.90
C PHE A 253 -1.17 11.25 36.77
N SER A 254 -0.59 10.87 37.91
CA SER A 254 0.78 10.32 37.94
C SER A 254 0.75 8.81 38.15
N TYR A 255 1.50 8.11 37.34
CA TYR A 255 1.67 6.66 37.33
C TYR A 255 3.12 6.33 37.68
N GLY A 256 3.31 5.27 38.47
CA GLY A 256 4.63 4.72 38.73
C GLY A 256 5.13 3.87 37.56
N LYS A 257 6.41 3.48 37.59
CA LYS A 257 6.94 2.54 36.62
C LYS A 257 6.12 1.25 36.60
N THR A 258 5.74 0.82 35.43
CA THR A 258 4.90 -0.36 35.25
C THR A 258 5.29 -1.13 33.97
N LYS A 259 4.83 -2.36 33.88
CA LYS A 259 4.94 -3.17 32.68
C LYS A 259 3.52 -3.42 32.17
N VAL A 260 3.29 -3.09 30.92
CA VAL A 260 1.99 -3.29 30.27
C VAL A 260 2.12 -4.18 29.05
N GLU A 261 1.13 -5.03 28.87
CA GLU A 261 0.94 -5.81 27.66
C GLU A 261 -0.18 -5.14 26.85
N MET A 262 0.17 -4.64 25.66
CA MET A 262 -0.77 -4.06 24.72
C MET A 262 -1.22 -5.15 23.76
N GLY A 263 -2.54 -5.36 23.64
CA GLY A 263 -3.15 -6.12 22.59
C GLY A 263 -3.49 -5.24 21.39
N TYR A 264 -3.82 -5.88 20.27
CA TYR A 264 -4.48 -5.22 19.16
C TYR A 264 -5.95 -5.62 19.17
N ASP A 265 -6.81 -4.65 18.86
CA ASP A 265 -8.23 -4.92 18.79
C ASP A 265 -8.54 -5.90 17.66
N THR A 266 -8.93 -7.10 18.04
CA THR A 266 -9.29 -8.16 17.11
C THR A 266 -10.54 -7.84 16.28
N THR A 267 -11.32 -6.82 16.64
CA THR A 267 -12.49 -6.39 15.86
C THR A 267 -12.11 -5.70 14.54
N LEU A 268 -10.89 -5.16 14.46
CA LEU A 268 -10.33 -4.57 13.24
C LEU A 268 -9.35 -5.54 12.54
N SER A 269 -9.08 -6.70 13.11
CA SER A 269 -8.16 -7.69 12.58
C SER A 269 -8.89 -8.79 11.85
N ILE A 270 -8.23 -9.33 10.85
CA ILE A 270 -8.66 -10.47 10.05
C ILE A 270 -8.75 -11.72 10.95
N GLU A 271 -9.77 -12.53 10.75
CA GLU A 271 -10.11 -13.72 11.53
C GLU A 271 -8.99 -14.74 11.79
N ASN A 272 -7.82 -14.61 11.18
CA ASN A 272 -6.75 -15.60 11.24
C ASN A 272 -5.38 -15.07 11.68
N VAL A 273 -5.21 -13.78 11.93
CA VAL A 273 -3.93 -13.24 12.41
C VAL A 273 -3.93 -13.27 13.93
N LYS A 274 -3.30 -14.30 14.51
CA LYS A 274 -3.02 -14.35 15.94
C LYS A 274 -1.86 -13.39 16.23
N GLU A 275 -2.21 -12.24 16.74
CA GLU A 275 -1.28 -11.18 17.03
C GLU A 275 -0.54 -11.42 18.33
N ALA A 276 0.78 -11.33 18.30
CA ALA A 276 1.57 -11.38 19.53
C ALA A 276 1.37 -10.06 20.29
N PRO A 277 1.04 -10.10 21.59
CA PRO A 277 0.95 -8.90 22.40
C PRO A 277 2.33 -8.23 22.52
N ILE A 278 2.34 -6.90 22.51
CA ILE A 278 3.55 -6.11 22.78
C ILE A 278 3.65 -5.86 24.27
N VAL A 279 4.77 -6.25 24.86
CA VAL A 279 5.05 -6.01 26.28
C VAL A 279 5.99 -4.83 26.40
N LEU A 280 5.55 -3.76 27.06
CA LEU A 280 6.31 -2.53 27.26
C LEU A 280 6.66 -2.31 28.73
N ASP A 281 7.89 -1.90 28.97
CA ASP A 281 8.29 -1.27 30.23
C ASP A 281 8.03 0.25 30.12
N VAL A 282 7.07 0.74 30.89
CA VAL A 282 6.69 2.17 30.94
C VAL A 282 7.25 2.79 32.20
N ASP A 283 8.11 3.78 32.04
CA ASP A 283 8.68 4.51 33.18
C ASP A 283 7.59 5.36 33.89
N GLY A 284 7.89 5.86 35.07
CA GLY A 284 6.96 6.73 35.79
C GLY A 284 6.73 8.03 35.04
N PHE A 285 5.47 8.43 34.88
CA PHE A 285 5.05 9.63 34.14
C PHE A 285 3.82 10.28 34.76
N SER A 286 3.50 11.47 34.31
CA SER A 286 2.24 12.12 34.62
C SER A 286 1.56 12.57 33.34
N ILE A 287 0.25 12.34 33.20
CA ILE A 287 -0.53 12.69 32.02
C ILE A 287 -1.65 13.67 32.39
N ALA A 288 -1.92 14.62 31.50
CA ALA A 288 -2.94 15.63 31.71
C ALA A 288 -4.34 15.03 31.85
N LYS A 289 -5.12 15.59 32.76
CA LYS A 289 -6.52 15.24 33.00
C LYS A 289 -7.37 15.37 31.74
N ASN A 290 -7.22 16.49 31.03
CA ASN A 290 -7.97 16.83 29.80
C ASN A 290 -7.07 17.07 28.63
N LEU A 291 -7.65 17.06 27.42
CA LEU A 291 -7.01 17.53 26.21
C LEU A 291 -6.68 19.03 26.30
N VAL A 292 -5.64 19.43 25.54
CA VAL A 292 -5.32 20.86 25.33
C VAL A 292 -6.53 21.56 24.69
N THR A 293 -6.89 22.72 25.21
CA THR A 293 -8.09 23.44 24.80
C THR A 293 -7.81 24.48 23.70
N GLU A 294 -8.88 24.96 23.04
CA GLU A 294 -8.81 26.10 22.12
C GLU A 294 -8.28 27.37 22.82
N HIS A 295 -8.56 27.53 24.13
CA HIS A 295 -8.03 28.63 24.91
C HIS A 295 -6.51 28.52 25.12
N ASP A 296 -6.01 27.33 25.49
CA ASP A 296 -4.59 27.10 25.68
C ASP A 296 -3.84 27.33 24.37
N TRP A 297 -4.43 26.88 23.24
CA TRP A 297 -3.87 27.11 21.93
C TRP A 297 -3.85 28.57 21.51
N ALA A 298 -4.87 29.35 21.89
CA ALA A 298 -4.91 30.79 21.66
C ALA A 298 -3.76 31.53 22.37
N LEU A 299 -3.44 31.13 23.62
CA LEU A 299 -2.30 31.66 24.36
C LEU A 299 -0.97 31.32 23.66
N PHE A 300 -0.84 30.07 23.17
CA PHE A 300 0.33 29.63 22.39
C PHE A 300 0.52 30.47 21.13
N VAL A 301 -0.50 30.61 20.31
CA VAL A 301 -0.45 31.37 19.05
C VAL A 301 -0.16 32.85 19.31
N SER A 302 -0.72 33.42 20.40
CA SER A 302 -0.44 34.81 20.80
C SER A 302 1.04 35.04 21.12
N SER A 303 1.69 34.04 21.71
CA SER A 303 3.13 34.07 22.03
C SER A 303 4.02 33.67 20.87
N ASN A 304 3.48 32.90 19.89
CA ASN A 304 4.16 32.37 18.76
C ASN A 304 3.40 32.65 17.45
N PRO A 305 3.41 33.89 16.96
CA PRO A 305 2.58 34.33 15.83
C PRO A 305 2.84 33.53 14.54
N MET A 306 3.98 32.88 14.41
CA MET A 306 4.29 32.01 13.26
C MET A 306 3.19 30.93 13.08
N TRP A 307 2.60 30.44 14.16
CA TRP A 307 1.54 29.42 14.15
C TRP A 307 0.12 30.02 14.05
N ALA A 308 0.01 31.32 13.75
CA ALA A 308 -1.29 31.92 13.48
C ALA A 308 -1.84 31.43 12.14
N LYS A 309 -3.17 31.32 12.05
CA LYS A 309 -3.87 30.90 10.83
C LYS A 309 -3.54 31.78 9.62
N ASP A 310 -3.22 33.05 9.85
CA ASP A 310 -2.87 34.02 8.81
C ASP A 310 -1.56 33.64 8.08
N ASN A 311 -0.74 32.78 8.66
CA ASN A 311 0.50 32.27 8.08
C ASN A 311 0.35 30.88 7.44
N LEU A 312 -0.89 30.45 7.14
CA LEU A 312 -1.19 29.11 6.62
C LEU A 312 -0.34 28.74 5.40
N ASP A 313 -0.26 29.63 4.41
CA ASP A 313 0.49 29.38 3.18
C ASP A 313 1.99 29.11 3.45
N GLU A 314 2.58 29.86 4.41
CA GLU A 314 3.98 29.66 4.80
C GLU A 314 4.19 28.34 5.55
N LEU A 315 3.26 27.97 6.42
CA LEU A 315 3.29 26.72 7.15
C LEU A 315 3.17 25.50 6.21
N ILE A 316 2.27 25.59 5.22
CA ILE A 316 2.12 24.57 4.17
C ILE A 316 3.40 24.47 3.33
N ALA A 317 3.95 25.60 2.90
CA ALA A 317 5.19 25.61 2.11
C ALA A 317 6.38 24.99 2.85
N LYS A 318 6.36 25.02 4.18
CA LYS A 318 7.36 24.36 5.04
C LYS A 318 7.03 22.88 5.33
N GLY A 319 5.90 22.35 4.86
CA GLY A 319 5.46 20.98 5.15
C GLY A 319 5.04 20.74 6.61
N LEU A 320 4.71 21.81 7.36
CA LEU A 320 4.39 21.72 8.79
C LEU A 320 2.90 21.45 9.04
N VAL A 321 2.03 21.84 8.12
CA VAL A 321 0.57 21.68 8.21
C VAL A 321 -0.03 21.45 6.82
N ASP A 322 -1.31 21.06 6.76
CA ASP A 322 -2.13 21.05 5.54
C ASP A 322 -3.21 22.15 5.54
N ASP A 323 -4.03 22.18 4.49
CA ASP A 323 -5.11 23.16 4.27
C ASP A 323 -6.20 23.18 5.39
N ASN A 324 -6.22 22.18 6.25
CA ASN A 324 -7.19 22.07 7.33
C ASN A 324 -6.71 22.71 8.64
N TYR A 325 -5.48 23.24 8.68
CA TYR A 325 -4.94 23.85 9.89
C TYR A 325 -5.85 24.96 10.41
N LEU A 326 -6.31 24.83 11.66
CA LEU A 326 -7.25 25.72 12.37
C LEU A 326 -8.52 26.03 11.56
N LYS A 327 -8.94 25.16 10.65
CA LYS A 327 -10.15 25.33 9.86
C LYS A 327 -11.38 25.26 10.73
N GLY A 328 -12.25 26.28 10.62
CA GLY A 328 -13.46 26.39 11.43
C GLY A 328 -13.21 26.73 12.90
N ILE A 329 -11.97 27.09 13.29
CA ILE A 329 -11.60 27.48 14.64
C ILE A 329 -11.31 28.98 14.67
N THR A 330 -11.89 29.68 15.64
CA THR A 330 -11.61 31.09 15.93
C THR A 330 -10.96 31.15 17.30
N LEU A 331 -9.69 31.47 17.33
CA LEU A 331 -8.91 31.58 18.57
C LEU A 331 -9.01 32.98 19.16
N SER A 332 -9.18 33.05 20.47
CA SER A 332 -9.11 34.31 21.22
C SER A 332 -8.52 34.04 22.61
N PRO A 333 -7.41 34.69 22.97
CA PRO A 333 -6.82 34.54 24.29
C PRO A 333 -7.70 35.18 25.40
N PHE A 334 -8.71 35.97 25.03
CA PHE A 334 -9.62 36.63 25.96
C PHE A 334 -10.90 35.82 26.20
N ILE A 335 -11.13 34.74 25.44
CA ILE A 335 -12.31 33.90 25.57
C ILE A 335 -11.86 32.52 26.10
N TYR A 336 -12.31 32.24 27.33
CA TYR A 336 -12.08 30.91 27.90
C TYR A 336 -12.93 29.87 27.16
N SER A 337 -12.29 28.89 26.54
CA SER A 337 -12.93 27.77 25.86
C SER A 337 -12.43 26.46 26.46
N ILE A 338 -13.34 25.56 26.78
CA ILE A 338 -13.05 24.20 27.25
C ILE A 338 -13.07 23.20 26.08
N ARG A 339 -13.35 23.67 24.88
CA ARG A 339 -13.33 22.79 23.70
C ARG A 339 -11.89 22.34 23.45
N PRO A 340 -11.65 21.06 23.22
CA PRO A 340 -10.32 20.59 22.82
C PRO A 340 -9.93 21.19 21.48
N ILE A 341 -8.65 21.52 21.37
CA ILE A 341 -8.06 21.94 20.09
C ILE A 341 -8.07 20.78 19.11
N ARG A 342 -8.35 21.07 17.86
CA ARG A 342 -8.35 20.15 16.72
C ARG A 342 -7.92 20.87 15.46
N ASN A 343 -7.90 20.20 14.31
CA ASN A 343 -7.35 20.78 13.08
C ASN A 343 -5.95 21.35 13.31
N ILE A 344 -5.13 20.61 14.04
CA ILE A 344 -3.71 20.88 14.27
C ILE A 344 -2.90 19.70 13.73
N SER A 345 -1.68 19.97 13.31
CA SER A 345 -0.72 18.94 12.91
C SER A 345 0.10 18.47 14.11
N TYR A 346 0.75 17.34 13.96
CA TYR A 346 1.71 16.84 14.95
C TYR A 346 2.88 17.82 15.13
N HIS A 347 3.40 18.42 14.05
CA HIS A 347 4.44 19.46 14.13
C HIS A 347 3.99 20.68 14.94
N ALA A 348 2.74 21.10 14.78
CA ALA A 348 2.19 22.20 15.59
C ALA A 348 2.06 21.78 17.06
N ALA A 349 1.70 20.52 17.33
CA ALA A 349 1.65 19.97 18.68
C ALA A 349 3.04 19.92 19.33
N GLU A 350 4.08 19.51 18.62
CA GLU A 350 5.47 19.57 19.12
C GLU A 350 5.89 21.00 19.47
N ALA A 351 5.55 21.97 18.61
CA ALA A 351 5.85 23.37 18.87
C ALA A 351 5.10 23.91 20.11
N TYR A 352 3.84 23.50 20.29
CA TYR A 352 3.08 23.82 21.49
C TYR A 352 3.73 23.25 22.76
N VAL A 353 4.12 21.99 22.72
CA VAL A 353 4.79 21.29 23.84
C VAL A 353 6.08 21.99 24.21
N ALA A 354 6.90 22.36 23.23
CA ALA A 354 8.15 23.08 23.46
C ALA A 354 7.92 24.44 24.13
N TRP A 355 6.95 25.24 23.60
CA TRP A 355 6.58 26.51 24.19
C TRP A 355 6.05 26.36 25.62
N LYS A 356 5.14 25.41 25.85
CA LYS A 356 4.55 25.15 27.17
C LYS A 356 5.62 24.75 28.19
N SER A 357 6.56 23.92 27.78
CA SER A 357 7.69 23.51 28.60
C SER A 357 8.56 24.69 29.01
N GLU A 358 8.79 25.64 28.10
CA GLU A 358 9.55 26.85 28.38
C GLU A 358 8.85 27.78 29.33
N VAL A 359 7.54 27.98 29.13
CA VAL A 359 6.71 28.88 29.97
C VAL A 359 6.61 28.38 31.42
N ASP A 360 6.27 27.10 31.57
CA ASP A 360 6.03 26.47 32.87
C ASP A 360 7.32 26.02 33.59
N LYS A 361 8.44 25.96 32.88
CA LYS A 361 9.71 25.38 33.35
C LYS A 361 9.55 23.92 33.78
N ILE A 362 8.69 23.18 33.06
CA ILE A 362 8.42 21.76 33.23
C ILE A 362 8.65 21.09 31.89
N GLN A 363 9.32 19.94 31.88
CA GLN A 363 9.54 19.18 30.66
C GLN A 363 8.26 18.43 30.31
N TYR A 364 7.49 18.98 29.36
CA TYR A 364 6.33 18.30 28.78
C TYR A 364 6.72 17.53 27.52
N HIS A 365 5.93 16.52 27.19
CA HIS A 365 6.02 15.79 25.93
C HIS A 365 4.64 15.32 25.45
N ILE A 366 4.55 14.91 24.19
CA ILE A 366 3.41 14.18 23.66
C ILE A 366 3.53 12.76 24.22
N PRO A 367 2.48 12.18 24.84
CA PRO A 367 2.57 10.85 25.42
C PRO A 367 3.09 9.82 24.42
N THR A 368 3.90 8.89 24.86
CA THR A 368 4.17 7.66 24.11
C THR A 368 2.90 6.80 24.06
N GLU A 369 2.83 5.86 23.11
CA GLU A 369 1.70 4.90 23.08
C GLU A 369 1.58 4.11 24.40
N GLY A 370 2.72 3.71 24.99
CA GLY A 370 2.75 3.00 26.27
C GLY A 370 2.21 3.82 27.44
N GLU A 371 2.57 5.11 27.52
CA GLU A 371 2.06 6.03 28.54
C GLU A 371 0.56 6.26 28.35
N TRP A 372 0.13 6.52 27.10
CA TRP A 372 -1.29 6.70 26.79
C TRP A 372 -2.09 5.43 27.15
N TYR A 373 -1.60 4.25 26.76
CA TYR A 373 -2.24 2.97 27.04
C TYR A 373 -2.35 2.69 28.54
N THR A 374 -1.27 2.94 29.29
CA THR A 374 -1.27 2.81 30.75
C THR A 374 -2.33 3.70 31.40
N ALA A 375 -2.44 4.94 30.94
CA ALA A 375 -3.45 5.87 31.43
C ALA A 375 -4.88 5.41 31.05
N ALA A 376 -5.07 4.93 29.83
CA ALA A 376 -6.36 4.43 29.35
C ALA A 376 -6.84 3.19 30.10
N LEU A 377 -5.93 2.29 30.52
CA LEU A 377 -6.27 1.16 31.38
C LEU A 377 -6.93 1.59 32.71
N SER A 378 -6.53 2.73 33.29
CA SER A 378 -7.17 3.26 34.49
C SER A 378 -8.57 3.83 34.22
N ALA A 379 -8.90 4.08 32.98
CA ALA A 379 -10.19 4.62 32.51
C ALA A 379 -11.02 3.59 31.73
N LYS A 380 -10.61 2.30 31.68
CA LYS A 380 -11.20 1.25 30.83
C LYS A 380 -12.70 1.01 31.07
N ASP A 381 -13.16 1.27 32.31
CA ASP A 381 -14.56 1.04 32.69
C ASP A 381 -15.44 2.30 32.47
N LYS A 382 -14.89 3.36 31.88
CA LYS A 382 -15.65 4.58 31.54
C LYS A 382 -16.32 4.45 30.18
N ASP A 383 -17.45 5.15 30.05
CA ASP A 383 -18.19 5.20 28.80
C ASP A 383 -17.40 5.92 27.70
N TYR A 384 -17.61 5.51 26.47
CA TYR A 384 -17.10 6.16 25.28
C TYR A 384 -17.73 7.53 25.10
N VAL A 385 -16.90 8.57 24.88
CA VAL A 385 -17.36 9.95 24.79
C VAL A 385 -17.70 10.32 23.33
N THR A 386 -18.98 10.42 23.02
CA THR A 386 -19.51 10.80 21.69
C THR A 386 -19.72 12.30 21.51
N SER A 387 -19.13 13.14 22.37
CA SER A 387 -19.27 14.60 22.33
C SER A 387 -17.92 15.28 22.29
N LEU A 388 -17.79 16.31 21.46
CA LEU A 388 -16.58 17.13 21.40
C LEU A 388 -16.35 17.89 22.70
N VAL A 389 -17.41 18.27 23.46
CA VAL A 389 -17.30 18.93 24.76
C VAL A 389 -17.73 17.95 25.84
N TYR A 390 -16.79 17.63 26.72
CA TYR A 390 -17.01 16.70 27.82
C TYR A 390 -16.42 17.27 29.12
N ILE A 391 -17.19 17.16 30.19
CA ILE A 391 -16.78 17.60 31.54
C ILE A 391 -17.10 16.47 32.50
N GLU A 392 -16.10 16.01 33.21
CA GLU A 392 -16.26 15.06 34.31
C GLU A 392 -15.89 15.74 35.63
N ASN A 393 -16.81 15.64 36.58
CA ASN A 393 -16.59 16.20 37.92
C ASN A 393 -15.79 15.20 38.78
N ASN A 394 -14.67 15.67 39.34
CA ASN A 394 -13.80 14.88 40.22
C ASN A 394 -13.38 13.52 39.63
N PRO A 395 -12.77 13.50 38.46
CA PRO A 395 -12.35 12.26 37.82
C PRO A 395 -11.26 11.57 38.65
N THR A 396 -11.31 10.24 38.64
CA THR A 396 -10.30 9.35 39.27
C THR A 396 -9.25 8.83 38.32
N SER A 397 -9.36 9.13 37.05
CA SER A 397 -8.45 8.83 35.95
C SER A 397 -8.59 9.91 34.87
N PRO A 398 -7.70 10.01 33.89
CA PRO A 398 -7.81 10.94 32.78
C PRO A 398 -9.18 10.84 32.11
N THR A 399 -9.72 11.99 31.70
CA THR A 399 -11.07 12.07 31.15
C THR A 399 -11.06 11.76 29.66
N ALA A 400 -12.15 11.18 29.16
CA ALA A 400 -12.37 10.96 27.74
C ALA A 400 -11.19 10.28 26.99
N MET A 401 -10.56 9.28 27.61
CA MET A 401 -9.51 8.51 26.97
C MET A 401 -10.04 7.71 25.75
N LEU A 402 -11.35 7.40 25.75
CA LEU A 402 -12.04 6.82 24.59
C LEU A 402 -13.11 7.79 24.09
N GLY A 403 -13.06 8.07 22.80
CA GLY A 403 -13.93 9.05 22.14
C GLY A 403 -13.38 10.47 22.19
N GLN A 404 -14.24 11.47 22.12
CA GLN A 404 -13.93 12.89 22.03
C GLN A 404 -13.04 13.23 20.82
N LEU A 405 -11.74 12.98 20.87
CA LEU A 405 -10.79 13.11 19.76
C LEU A 405 -9.77 11.98 19.81
N TRP A 406 -9.30 11.55 18.65
CA TRP A 406 -8.06 10.80 18.54
C TRP A 406 -6.91 11.62 19.13
N GLU A 407 -6.09 11.01 19.93
CA GLU A 407 -4.98 11.67 20.61
C GLU A 407 -3.65 11.31 19.96
N PHE A 408 -2.83 12.32 19.64
CA PHE A 408 -1.48 12.09 19.16
C PHE A 408 -0.66 11.35 20.21
N THR A 409 0.17 10.40 19.76
CA THR A 409 1.26 9.83 20.53
C THR A 409 2.60 10.16 19.87
N SER A 410 3.69 10.14 20.64
CA SER A 410 5.03 10.33 20.10
C SER A 410 5.61 9.07 19.48
N THR A 411 4.88 7.95 19.52
CA THR A 411 5.31 6.68 18.96
C THR A 411 5.14 6.69 17.44
N PRO A 412 6.20 6.44 16.66
CA PRO A 412 6.12 6.31 15.22
C PRO A 412 5.21 5.14 14.83
N TYR A 413 4.47 5.31 13.73
CA TYR A 413 3.70 4.21 13.17
C TYR A 413 4.57 3.40 12.20
N ILE A 414 4.58 2.09 12.40
CA ILE A 414 5.02 1.10 11.41
C ILE A 414 4.01 -0.06 11.35
N PRO A 415 3.78 -0.66 10.18
CA PRO A 415 2.78 -1.73 10.03
C PRO A 415 3.03 -2.95 10.92
N LEU A 416 4.28 -3.24 11.26
CA LEU A 416 4.67 -4.29 12.21
C LEU A 416 4.74 -3.80 13.67
N SER A 417 3.88 -2.90 14.09
CA SER A 417 3.78 -2.49 15.48
C SER A 417 3.44 -3.63 16.48
N ARG A 418 3.32 -4.85 15.98
CA ARG A 418 3.03 -6.09 16.70
C ARG A 418 4.27 -6.93 17.00
N VAL A 419 5.44 -6.42 16.72
CA VAL A 419 6.70 -7.05 17.12
C VAL A 419 6.82 -6.99 18.63
N SER A 420 7.10 -8.12 19.27
CA SER A 420 7.20 -8.23 20.73
C SER A 420 8.37 -7.45 21.35
N ASP A 421 9.27 -6.93 20.54
CA ASP A 421 10.41 -6.13 20.93
C ASP A 421 10.21 -4.66 20.54
N TYR A 422 9.80 -3.85 21.53
CA TYR A 422 9.51 -2.44 21.29
C TYR A 422 10.76 -1.61 20.96
N ASP A 423 11.89 -1.91 21.56
CA ASP A 423 13.14 -1.18 21.28
C ASP A 423 13.53 -1.40 19.82
N ARG A 424 13.32 -2.62 19.33
CA ARG A 424 13.54 -2.96 17.92
C ARG A 424 12.56 -2.25 16.99
N LEU A 425 11.31 -2.12 17.41
CA LEU A 425 10.30 -1.35 16.68
C LEU A 425 10.74 0.11 16.48
N ILE A 426 11.29 0.74 17.52
CA ILE A 426 11.79 2.12 17.45
C ILE A 426 12.99 2.24 16.49
N GLU A 427 13.92 1.30 16.54
CA GLU A 427 15.05 1.26 15.60
C GLU A 427 14.57 1.11 14.15
N LEU A 428 13.63 0.21 13.89
CA LEU A 428 13.04 0.01 12.57
C LEU A 428 12.29 1.26 12.09
N SER A 429 11.58 1.96 12.97
CA SER A 429 10.91 3.20 12.62
C SER A 429 11.88 4.31 12.19
N ALA A 430 13.05 4.36 12.81
CA ALA A 430 14.11 5.31 12.45
C ALA A 430 14.72 4.99 11.07
N LEU A 431 14.86 3.71 10.73
CA LEU A 431 15.28 3.26 9.39
C LEU A 431 14.22 3.55 8.34
N TYR A 432 12.95 3.27 8.67
CA TYR A 432 11.81 3.46 7.79
C TYR A 432 11.55 4.94 7.45
N LYS A 433 12.00 5.87 8.32
CA LYS A 433 11.80 7.32 8.17
C LYS A 433 10.33 7.69 7.92
N SER A 434 9.40 6.98 8.55
CA SER A 434 7.99 7.29 8.45
C SER A 434 7.70 8.65 9.08
N ASP A 435 6.95 9.48 8.37
CA ASP A 435 6.36 10.69 8.93
C ASP A 435 5.04 10.44 9.66
N ASP A 436 4.64 9.16 9.78
CA ASP A 436 3.40 8.78 10.43
C ASP A 436 3.63 8.51 11.91
N VAL A 437 2.66 8.89 12.72
CA VAL A 437 2.60 8.65 14.16
C VAL A 437 1.33 7.92 14.53
N ILE A 438 1.41 7.16 15.63
CA ILE A 438 0.24 6.49 16.19
C ILE A 438 -0.68 7.51 16.84
N ILE A 439 -1.99 7.35 16.61
CA ILE A 439 -3.06 8.04 17.33
C ILE A 439 -3.95 7.02 18.02
N LYS A 440 -4.50 7.39 19.17
CA LYS A 440 -5.27 6.50 20.06
C LYS A 440 -6.60 7.09 20.48
N GLY A 441 -7.54 6.23 20.85
CA GLY A 441 -8.76 6.59 21.60
C GLY A 441 -10.03 6.80 20.81
N GLY A 442 -9.96 6.95 19.48
CA GLY A 442 -11.16 7.24 18.67
C GLY A 442 -11.64 8.69 18.80
N SER A 443 -12.70 9.04 18.10
CA SER A 443 -13.27 10.39 18.11
C SER A 443 -14.78 10.37 18.37
N TYR A 444 -15.36 11.52 18.63
CA TYR A 444 -16.80 11.69 18.89
C TYR A 444 -17.74 11.22 17.76
N VAL A 445 -17.19 10.98 16.56
CA VAL A 445 -17.93 10.44 15.41
C VAL A 445 -17.63 8.97 15.13
N SER A 446 -16.64 8.37 15.79
CA SER A 446 -16.34 6.94 15.61
C SER A 446 -17.45 6.09 16.25
N ASP A 447 -17.68 4.90 15.70
CA ASP A 447 -18.59 3.93 16.30
C ASP A 447 -18.01 3.40 17.62
N PRO A 448 -18.68 3.62 18.77
CA PRO A 448 -18.18 3.15 20.05
C PRO A 448 -17.96 1.64 20.13
N ALA A 449 -18.70 0.85 19.34
CA ALA A 449 -18.56 -0.60 19.32
C ALA A 449 -17.26 -1.06 18.58
N SER A 450 -16.68 -0.18 17.77
CA SER A 450 -15.50 -0.48 16.95
C SER A 450 -14.20 0.07 17.53
N ILE A 451 -14.24 0.79 18.67
CA ILE A 451 -13.05 1.42 19.25
C ILE A 451 -12.86 0.94 20.69
N SER A 452 -11.68 0.44 20.97
CA SER A 452 -11.21 0.07 22.31
C SER A 452 -9.88 0.77 22.64
N ILE A 453 -9.34 0.50 23.81
CA ILE A 453 -8.01 0.98 24.21
C ILE A 453 -6.89 0.37 23.34
N ASP A 454 -7.17 -0.79 22.73
CA ASP A 454 -6.24 -1.49 21.86
C ASP A 454 -6.30 -1.00 20.41
N SER A 455 -7.33 -0.23 20.03
CA SER A 455 -7.48 0.33 18.69
C SER A 455 -6.34 1.31 18.36
N VAL A 456 -5.72 1.14 17.19
CA VAL A 456 -4.62 1.94 16.68
C VAL A 456 -5.07 2.68 15.43
N GLY A 457 -4.89 4.00 15.41
CA GLY A 457 -4.95 4.80 14.21
C GLY A 457 -3.57 5.34 13.85
N MET A 458 -3.45 5.91 12.67
CA MET A 458 -2.24 6.60 12.24
C MET A 458 -2.56 7.94 11.59
N THR A 459 -1.61 8.87 11.63
CA THR A 459 -1.71 10.14 10.93
C THR A 459 -0.32 10.63 10.53
N SER A 460 -0.22 11.28 9.37
CA SER A 460 1.01 11.98 8.98
C SER A 460 1.23 13.20 9.88
N LYS A 461 2.50 13.53 10.17
CA LYS A 461 2.86 14.65 11.04
C LYS A 461 2.39 16.01 10.55
N SER A 462 2.20 16.22 9.26
CA SER A 462 1.68 17.45 8.68
C SER A 462 0.15 17.50 8.56
N MET A 463 -0.53 16.36 8.67
CA MET A 463 -1.98 16.26 8.52
C MET A 463 -2.71 16.92 9.68
N CYS A 464 -3.71 17.76 9.35
CA CYS A 464 -4.60 18.41 10.30
C CYS A 464 -6.01 17.81 10.18
N SER A 465 -6.54 17.31 11.30
CA SER A 465 -7.85 16.67 11.33
C SER A 465 -8.74 17.25 12.40
N GLU A 466 -10.03 17.43 12.08
CA GLU A 466 -11.04 17.82 13.06
C GLU A 466 -11.34 16.72 14.11
N PHE A 467 -10.76 15.54 13.90
CA PHE A 467 -10.94 14.38 14.76
C PHE A 467 -9.70 14.08 15.62
N CYS A 468 -8.61 14.84 15.48
CA CYS A 468 -7.37 14.66 16.24
C CYS A 468 -7.10 15.83 17.16
N GLY A 469 -6.60 15.53 18.37
CA GLY A 469 -6.25 16.49 19.39
C GLY A 469 -4.97 16.12 20.14
N LEU A 470 -4.61 16.91 21.14
CA LEU A 470 -3.39 16.82 21.91
C LEU A 470 -3.66 16.68 23.40
N ARG A 471 -3.01 15.69 24.03
CA ARG A 471 -2.88 15.59 25.49
C ARG A 471 -1.41 15.74 25.89
N LEU A 472 -1.13 16.33 27.03
CA LEU A 472 0.23 16.48 27.53
C LEU A 472 0.61 15.37 28.51
N ALA A 473 1.89 14.99 28.48
CA ALA A 473 2.55 14.20 29.51
C ALA A 473 3.80 14.95 30.03
N LYS A 474 4.29 14.56 31.20
CA LYS A 474 5.52 15.09 31.82
C LYS A 474 6.18 14.05 32.74
#